data_3c520f8a9dc4684342ceb71fbdee1276
#
_entry.id   3c520f8a9dc4684342ceb71fbdee1276
#
_cell.length_a   1.000
_cell.length_b   1.000
_cell.length_c   1.000
_cell.angle_alpha   90.00
_cell.angle_beta   90.00
_cell.angle_gamma   90.00
#
_symmetry.space_group_name_H-M   'P 1'
#
loop_
_entity.id
_entity.type
_entity.pdbx_description
1 polymer ?
#
loop_
_entity_poly.entity_id
_entity_poly.type
_entity_poly.pdbx_seq_one_letter_code
_entity_poly.pdbx_strand_id
1 'polypeptide(L)'
;MKRRDFFRVAALSGAAIAVPGIDVLATGRNDGHNDKPVIGFKFRPDGKFKIVQFTDTHYIAGDPRSERALANVREILDKEKPDLVIHTGDIIFGNPAAQSAIEILQPMAERGIPFVVALGNHDSDFELSRTEIFDVIRGIKGNVNTPIREGLYGCSNDVIALSSSKGVERVFYIFDSGAYINYRGEKGYDYIRHSQIGWYREHSEMFTNANGGVPVPSIAFFHIAVREFNDALSTKERDLVGTSCEVPCPSNYNSGLVANFKEMGDVEAISCGHDHDNDYVMKYGDMFYMFGRYSGCDTVYNNVGPSGARIFEFTEGQEGFRTYIRKYGSDLEQDLYLRRGMSHLLGEKKKF
;
A
#
# COMPACT_ATOMS: atom_id res chain seq x y z
N MET A 1 32.24 -14.78 8.28
CA MET A 1 32.44 -13.82 7.16
C MET A 1 32.60 -12.43 7.75
N LYS A 2 33.61 -11.67 7.33
CA LYS A 2 33.85 -10.34 7.92
C LYS A 2 32.88 -9.33 7.33
N ARG A 3 32.35 -8.41 8.17
CA ARG A 3 31.41 -7.32 7.81
C ARG A 3 31.72 -6.57 6.51
N ARG A 4 32.93 -6.60 6.01
CA ARG A 4 33.37 -5.92 4.79
C ARG A 4 33.01 -6.61 3.47
N ASP A 5 32.65 -7.88 3.50
CA ASP A 5 32.39 -8.66 2.26
C ASP A 5 30.92 -8.61 1.84
N PHE A 6 30.03 -8.28 2.79
CA PHE A 6 28.59 -8.16 2.52
C PHE A 6 28.24 -6.88 1.72
N PHE A 7 28.97 -5.79 1.95
CA PHE A 7 28.76 -4.51 1.23
C PHE A 7 29.32 -4.47 -0.19
N ARG A 8 30.11 -5.46 -0.62
CA ARG A 8 30.65 -5.50 -1.98
C ARG A 8 29.71 -6.09 -3.04
N VAL A 9 28.62 -6.74 -2.64
CA VAL A 9 27.61 -7.29 -3.57
C VAL A 9 26.52 -6.25 -3.91
N ALA A 10 26.31 -5.24 -3.09
CA ALA A 10 25.28 -4.20 -3.30
C ALA A 10 25.73 -2.97 -4.11
N ALA A 11 27.02 -2.91 -4.51
CA ALA A 11 27.59 -1.71 -5.18
C ALA A 11 27.73 -1.84 -6.71
N LEU A 12 27.07 -2.78 -7.35
CA LEU A 12 27.06 -2.93 -8.81
C LEU A 12 25.62 -3.07 -9.31
N SER A 13 25.01 -1.97 -9.64
CA SER A 13 24.24 -1.73 -10.87
C SER A 13 23.23 -0.62 -10.68
N GLY A 14 23.60 0.59 -11.03
CA GLY A 14 22.66 1.62 -11.49
C GLY A 14 22.11 1.29 -12.89
N ALA A 15 21.69 0.06 -13.11
CA ALA A 15 20.94 -0.33 -14.29
C ALA A 15 19.49 -0.52 -13.84
N ALA A 16 18.62 0.41 -14.21
CA ALA A 16 17.19 0.18 -14.15
C ALA A 16 16.88 -1.14 -14.86
N ILE A 17 16.47 -2.16 -14.12
CA ILE A 17 16.01 -3.42 -14.70
C ILE A 17 14.68 -3.07 -15.37
N ALA A 18 14.70 -3.00 -16.70
CA ALA A 18 13.48 -2.83 -17.48
C ALA A 18 12.58 -4.06 -17.25
N VAL A 19 11.55 -3.89 -16.43
CA VAL A 19 10.45 -4.85 -16.36
C VAL A 19 9.56 -4.54 -17.56
N PRO A 20 9.28 -5.50 -18.46
CA PRO A 20 8.44 -5.25 -19.62
C PRO A 20 7.06 -4.72 -19.21
N GLY A 21 6.67 -3.55 -19.71
CA GLY A 21 5.36 -2.93 -19.42
C GLY A 21 5.36 -1.90 -18.29
N ILE A 22 6.50 -1.60 -17.69
CA ILE A 22 6.64 -0.51 -16.70
C ILE A 22 7.44 0.63 -17.34
N ASP A 23 6.81 1.78 -17.45
CA ASP A 23 7.46 3.02 -17.89
C ASP A 23 7.63 3.95 -16.67
N VAL A 24 8.85 4.39 -16.39
CA VAL A 24 9.06 5.51 -15.48
C VAL A 24 8.78 6.78 -16.29
N LEU A 25 7.62 7.37 -16.08
CA LEU A 25 7.24 8.61 -16.76
C LEU A 25 7.96 9.78 -16.08
N ALA A 26 8.98 10.33 -16.72
CA ALA A 26 9.52 11.63 -16.38
C ALA A 26 8.51 12.70 -16.82
N THR A 27 7.63 13.14 -15.91
CA THR A 27 6.70 14.23 -16.19
C THR A 27 7.33 15.54 -15.76
N GLY A 28 8.03 16.23 -16.68
CA GLY A 28 8.54 17.57 -16.44
C GLY A 28 9.24 18.14 -17.67
N ARG A 29 8.92 19.37 -18.06
CA ARG A 29 9.78 20.20 -18.88
C ARG A 29 11.11 20.40 -18.13
N ASN A 30 12.22 20.41 -18.87
CA ASN A 30 13.59 20.66 -18.42
C ASN A 30 13.80 22.05 -17.79
N ASP A 31 13.23 22.31 -16.62
CA ASP A 31 13.41 23.55 -15.87
C ASP A 31 14.18 23.32 -14.57
N GLY A 32 15.16 22.40 -14.58
CA GLY A 32 16.24 22.32 -13.58
C GLY A 32 15.90 21.98 -12.12
N HIS A 33 14.62 21.88 -11.73
CA HIS A 33 14.17 21.53 -10.39
C HIS A 33 12.75 20.93 -10.46
N ASN A 34 12.64 19.63 -10.52
CA ASN A 34 11.50 18.79 -10.08
C ASN A 34 11.30 17.57 -10.98
N ASP A 35 12.16 16.58 -10.87
CA ASP A 35 11.78 15.23 -11.29
C ASP A 35 10.69 14.73 -10.34
N LYS A 36 9.45 14.63 -10.86
CA LYS A 36 8.32 13.97 -10.19
C LYS A 36 8.19 12.56 -10.77
N PRO A 37 9.00 11.58 -10.35
CA PRO A 37 8.92 10.25 -10.92
C PRO A 37 7.57 9.63 -10.62
N VAL A 38 6.95 9.08 -11.65
CA VAL A 38 5.70 8.32 -11.60
C VAL A 38 5.96 6.96 -12.21
N ILE A 39 5.59 5.91 -11.50
CA ILE A 39 5.69 4.52 -11.97
C ILE A 39 4.46 4.25 -12.85
N GLY A 40 4.68 3.98 -14.15
CA GLY A 40 3.61 3.79 -15.11
C GLY A 40 3.25 2.33 -15.33
N PHE A 41 1.96 2.00 -15.23
CA PHE A 41 1.38 0.72 -15.63
C PHE A 41 0.31 0.92 -16.70
N LYS A 42 0.00 -0.17 -17.43
CA LYS A 42 -1.07 -0.21 -18.42
C LYS A 42 -2.02 -1.36 -18.11
N PHE A 43 -3.28 -1.18 -18.50
CA PHE A 43 -4.22 -2.30 -18.50
C PHE A 43 -3.71 -3.44 -19.39
N ARG A 44 -4.01 -4.68 -19.01
CA ARG A 44 -3.79 -5.84 -19.86
C ARG A 44 -4.62 -5.75 -21.16
N PRO A 45 -4.31 -6.55 -22.17
CA PRO A 45 -5.10 -6.58 -23.42
C PRO A 45 -6.60 -6.92 -23.23
N ASP A 46 -6.95 -7.56 -22.10
CA ASP A 46 -8.34 -7.83 -21.71
C ASP A 46 -9.03 -6.65 -21.00
N GLY A 47 -8.37 -5.49 -20.92
CA GLY A 47 -8.85 -4.29 -20.25
C GLY A 47 -8.90 -4.41 -18.72
N LYS A 48 -8.17 -5.35 -18.11
CA LYS A 48 -8.16 -5.57 -16.66
C LYS A 48 -6.82 -5.19 -16.06
N PHE A 49 -6.86 -4.81 -14.78
CA PHE A 49 -5.67 -4.63 -13.94
C PHE A 49 -6.00 -5.07 -12.52
N LYS A 50 -5.13 -5.89 -11.93
CA LYS A 50 -5.36 -6.46 -10.60
C LYS A 50 -4.20 -6.12 -9.67
N ILE A 51 -4.54 -5.62 -8.47
CA ILE A 51 -3.60 -5.40 -7.38
C ILE A 51 -3.91 -6.39 -6.26
N VAL A 52 -2.86 -6.99 -5.69
CA VAL A 52 -2.92 -7.70 -4.41
C VAL A 52 -2.25 -6.81 -3.36
N GLN A 53 -2.97 -6.48 -2.30
CA GLN A 53 -2.44 -5.84 -1.11
C GLN A 53 -2.14 -6.90 -0.05
N PHE A 54 -0.86 -7.12 0.23
CA PHE A 54 -0.40 -7.77 1.45
C PHE A 54 -0.11 -6.72 2.52
N THR A 55 -0.22 -7.13 3.77
CA THR A 55 0.11 -6.29 4.93
C THR A 55 0.43 -7.16 6.13
N ASP A 56 1.28 -6.66 7.02
CA ASP A 56 1.50 -7.29 8.32
C ASP A 56 1.92 -8.77 8.20
N THR A 57 2.89 -9.05 7.33
CA THR A 57 3.43 -10.41 7.18
C THR A 57 4.27 -10.85 8.36
N HIS A 58 4.89 -9.91 9.08
CA HIS A 58 5.66 -10.13 10.31
C HIS A 58 6.60 -11.34 10.23
N TYR A 59 7.28 -11.46 9.09
CA TYR A 59 8.10 -12.61 8.76
C TYR A 59 9.43 -12.59 9.51
N ILE A 60 9.86 -13.77 9.96
CA ILE A 60 11.17 -13.98 10.58
C ILE A 60 11.83 -15.17 9.88
N ALA A 61 12.98 -14.94 9.23
CA ALA A 61 13.71 -15.98 8.53
C ALA A 61 14.19 -17.07 9.50
N GLY A 62 13.91 -18.33 9.16
CA GLY A 62 14.28 -19.48 9.98
C GLY A 62 13.40 -19.72 11.20
N ASP A 63 12.36 -18.93 11.44
CA ASP A 63 11.37 -19.17 12.48
C ASP A 63 10.20 -20.00 11.93
N PRO A 64 9.93 -21.20 12.49
CA PRO A 64 8.83 -22.06 12.02
C PRO A 64 7.45 -21.39 12.09
N ARG A 65 7.25 -20.42 12.99
CA ARG A 65 6.01 -19.65 13.08
C ARG A 65 5.74 -18.80 11.82
N SER A 66 6.78 -18.50 11.05
CA SER A 66 6.69 -17.69 9.82
C SER A 66 6.32 -18.50 8.57
N GLU A 67 6.43 -19.82 8.58
CA GLU A 67 6.27 -20.66 7.38
C GLU A 67 4.91 -20.49 6.70
N ARG A 68 3.83 -20.37 7.49
CA ARG A 68 2.48 -20.17 6.94
C ARG A 68 2.29 -18.79 6.28
N ALA A 69 3.01 -17.75 6.72
CA ALA A 69 2.95 -16.45 6.05
C ALA A 69 3.51 -16.55 4.62
N LEU A 70 4.66 -17.24 4.46
CA LEU A 70 5.24 -17.47 3.15
C LEU A 70 4.35 -18.35 2.27
N ALA A 71 3.72 -19.40 2.84
CA ALA A 71 2.77 -20.26 2.14
C ALA A 71 1.53 -19.46 1.69
N ASN A 72 0.99 -18.59 2.56
CA ASN A 72 -0.12 -17.69 2.23
C ASN A 72 0.23 -16.77 1.04
N VAL A 73 1.38 -16.09 1.10
CA VAL A 73 1.82 -15.21 0.01
C VAL A 73 1.90 -15.98 -1.32
N ARG A 74 2.54 -17.15 -1.32
CA ARG A 74 2.67 -17.99 -2.52
C ARG A 74 1.31 -18.43 -3.08
N GLU A 75 0.42 -18.92 -2.23
CA GLU A 75 -0.92 -19.38 -2.66
C GLU A 75 -1.75 -18.24 -3.26
N ILE A 76 -1.76 -17.08 -2.60
CA ILE A 76 -2.50 -15.89 -3.07
C ILE A 76 -1.97 -15.44 -4.44
N LEU A 77 -0.65 -15.35 -4.60
CA LEU A 77 -0.05 -14.97 -5.88
C LEU A 77 -0.39 -15.93 -7.01
N ASP A 78 -0.39 -17.24 -6.72
CA ASP A 78 -0.71 -18.27 -7.71
C ASP A 78 -2.20 -18.28 -8.10
N LYS A 79 -3.10 -18.01 -7.15
CA LYS A 79 -4.54 -17.90 -7.40
C LYS A 79 -4.93 -16.62 -8.11
N GLU A 80 -4.41 -15.49 -7.65
CA GLU A 80 -4.84 -14.16 -8.10
C GLU A 80 -4.09 -13.67 -9.34
N LYS A 81 -2.83 -14.04 -9.53
CA LYS A 81 -1.97 -13.63 -10.66
C LYS A 81 -2.04 -12.12 -10.89
N PRO A 82 -1.66 -11.30 -9.90
CA PRO A 82 -1.81 -9.86 -9.98
C PRO A 82 -0.85 -9.23 -10.99
N ASP A 83 -1.19 -8.03 -11.43
CA ASP A 83 -0.35 -7.17 -12.26
C ASP A 83 0.62 -6.35 -11.39
N LEU A 84 0.26 -6.14 -10.11
CA LEU A 84 1.04 -5.40 -9.12
C LEU A 84 0.76 -5.95 -7.72
N VAL A 85 1.78 -6.03 -6.88
CA VAL A 85 1.63 -6.21 -5.44
C VAL A 85 1.94 -4.90 -4.73
N ILE A 86 1.09 -4.50 -3.78
CA ILE A 86 1.35 -3.42 -2.83
C ILE A 86 1.45 -4.06 -1.44
N HIS A 87 2.60 -3.93 -0.78
CA HIS A 87 2.75 -4.35 0.62
C HIS A 87 2.66 -3.12 1.52
N THR A 88 1.66 -3.07 2.38
CA THR A 88 1.41 -1.92 3.25
C THR A 88 2.06 -2.04 4.64
N GLY A 89 3.28 -2.60 4.69
CA GLY A 89 4.17 -2.52 5.84
C GLY A 89 4.07 -3.67 6.83
N ASP A 90 4.92 -3.59 7.85
CA ASP A 90 5.19 -4.64 8.83
C ASP A 90 5.51 -5.96 8.13
N ILE A 91 6.51 -5.86 7.25
CA ILE A 91 6.98 -6.95 6.40
C ILE A 91 7.68 -8.01 7.25
N ILE A 92 8.50 -7.54 8.20
CA ILE A 92 9.33 -8.37 9.06
C ILE A 92 9.04 -8.15 10.55
N PHE A 93 9.38 -9.15 11.39
CA PHE A 93 9.24 -9.05 12.84
C PHE A 93 10.41 -9.72 13.61
N GLY A 94 11.61 -9.66 13.08
CA GLY A 94 12.79 -10.23 13.75
C GLY A 94 14.05 -10.22 12.90
N ASN A 95 15.13 -10.59 13.58
CA ASN A 95 16.43 -10.81 12.95
C ASN A 95 16.55 -12.25 12.41
N PRO A 96 17.29 -12.45 11.30
CA PRO A 96 18.04 -11.44 10.54
C PRO A 96 17.12 -10.64 9.60
N ALA A 97 17.05 -9.31 9.77
CA ALA A 97 16.08 -8.43 9.11
C ALA A 97 16.18 -8.48 7.58
N ALA A 98 17.40 -8.36 7.03
CA ALA A 98 17.61 -8.40 5.58
C ALA A 98 17.15 -9.73 4.96
N GLN A 99 17.50 -10.86 5.60
CA GLN A 99 17.09 -12.19 5.13
C GLN A 99 15.57 -12.36 5.20
N SER A 100 14.95 -11.90 6.28
CA SER A 100 13.50 -11.95 6.47
C SER A 100 12.77 -11.21 5.36
N ALA A 101 13.20 -9.98 5.04
CA ALA A 101 12.61 -9.19 3.96
C ALA A 101 12.79 -9.85 2.59
N ILE A 102 13.99 -10.38 2.30
CA ILE A 102 14.26 -11.07 1.04
C ILE A 102 13.36 -12.31 0.90
N GLU A 103 13.29 -13.17 1.92
CA GLU A 103 12.54 -14.43 1.84
C GLU A 103 11.04 -14.22 1.62
N ILE A 104 10.43 -13.28 2.35
CA ILE A 104 8.97 -13.06 2.25
C ILE A 104 8.58 -12.33 0.95
N LEU A 105 9.47 -11.50 0.38
CA LEU A 105 9.23 -10.79 -0.87
C LEU A 105 9.72 -11.56 -2.11
N GLN A 106 10.57 -12.58 -1.94
CA GLN A 106 11.07 -13.43 -3.03
C GLN A 106 9.98 -14.05 -3.91
N PRO A 107 8.81 -14.48 -3.39
CA PRO A 107 7.74 -15.04 -4.22
C PRO A 107 7.26 -14.14 -5.36
N MET A 108 7.29 -12.81 -5.20
CA MET A 108 6.99 -11.86 -6.27
C MET A 108 8.08 -11.86 -7.34
N ALA A 109 9.34 -11.82 -6.90
CA ALA A 109 10.51 -11.88 -7.80
C ALA A 109 10.55 -13.16 -8.64
N GLU A 110 10.24 -14.31 -8.04
CA GLU A 110 10.21 -15.64 -8.68
C GLU A 110 9.14 -15.70 -9.78
N ARG A 111 8.02 -14.99 -9.60
CA ARG A 111 6.90 -14.95 -10.57
C ARG A 111 7.01 -13.81 -11.56
N GLY A 112 8.03 -12.95 -11.43
CA GLY A 112 8.15 -11.75 -12.25
C GLY A 112 7.03 -10.72 -12.02
N ILE A 113 6.40 -10.75 -10.85
CA ILE A 113 5.34 -9.81 -10.47
C ILE A 113 6.00 -8.56 -9.88
N PRO A 114 5.74 -7.37 -10.45
CA PRO A 114 6.24 -6.13 -9.87
C PRO A 114 5.58 -5.88 -8.51
N PHE A 115 6.33 -5.27 -7.58
CA PHE A 115 5.82 -4.93 -6.28
C PHE A 115 6.40 -3.62 -5.74
N VAL A 116 5.60 -2.95 -4.92
CA VAL A 116 5.97 -1.75 -4.18
C VAL A 116 5.65 -1.97 -2.70
N VAL A 117 6.42 -1.33 -1.81
CA VAL A 117 6.18 -1.38 -0.37
C VAL A 117 5.96 0.01 0.19
N ALA A 118 5.03 0.13 1.16
CA ALA A 118 5.01 1.18 2.15
C ALA A 118 5.51 0.55 3.46
N LEU A 119 6.59 1.05 4.05
CA LEU A 119 7.12 0.48 5.28
C LEU A 119 6.16 0.67 6.45
N GLY A 120 6.06 -0.34 7.31
CA GLY A 120 5.34 -0.28 8.58
C GLY A 120 6.22 0.19 9.75
N ASN A 121 5.68 0.17 10.96
CA ASN A 121 6.43 0.62 12.13
C ASN A 121 7.46 -0.41 12.62
N HIS A 122 7.20 -1.70 12.44
CA HIS A 122 8.12 -2.76 12.86
C HIS A 122 9.27 -3.02 11.90
N ASP A 123 9.21 -2.54 10.67
CA ASP A 123 10.26 -2.81 9.66
C ASP A 123 11.64 -2.25 10.04
N SER A 124 11.72 -1.34 11.02
CA SER A 124 12.97 -0.77 11.53
C SER A 124 13.23 -0.99 13.02
N ASP A 125 12.56 -1.97 13.63
CA ASP A 125 12.74 -2.29 15.06
C ASP A 125 13.96 -3.19 15.34
N PHE A 126 14.63 -3.68 14.29
CA PHE A 126 15.69 -4.69 14.39
C PHE A 126 17.08 -4.12 14.05
N GLU A 127 18.00 -4.97 13.54
CA GLU A 127 19.39 -4.57 13.29
C GLU A 127 19.59 -3.55 12.17
N LEU A 128 18.58 -3.33 11.32
CA LEU A 128 18.66 -2.37 10.21
C LEU A 128 17.78 -1.14 10.48
N SER A 129 18.34 0.02 10.20
CA SER A 129 17.56 1.26 10.16
C SER A 129 16.52 1.23 9.04
N ARG A 130 15.53 2.14 9.11
CA ARG A 130 14.48 2.27 8.10
C ARG A 130 15.03 2.46 6.68
N THR A 131 16.08 3.24 6.53
CA THR A 131 16.76 3.43 5.25
C THR A 131 17.46 2.16 4.78
N GLU A 132 18.20 1.48 5.67
CA GLU A 132 18.92 0.26 5.31
C GLU A 132 17.98 -0.88 4.91
N ILE A 133 16.89 -1.11 5.64
CA ILE A 133 15.91 -2.14 5.25
C ILE A 133 15.21 -1.78 3.93
N PHE A 134 14.90 -0.50 3.71
CA PHE A 134 14.32 -0.06 2.45
C PHE A 134 15.28 -0.27 1.26
N ASP A 135 16.56 -0.01 1.44
CA ASP A 135 17.58 -0.27 0.40
C ASP A 135 17.74 -1.77 0.11
N VAL A 136 17.65 -2.64 1.13
CA VAL A 136 17.59 -4.10 0.93
C VAL A 136 16.38 -4.47 0.07
N ILE A 137 15.20 -3.98 0.42
CA ILE A 137 13.96 -4.27 -0.30
C ILE A 137 14.01 -3.76 -1.74
N ARG A 138 14.53 -2.56 -1.97
CA ARG A 138 14.70 -2.00 -3.32
C ARG A 138 15.68 -2.80 -4.19
N GLY A 139 16.61 -3.52 -3.57
CA GLY A 139 17.53 -4.43 -4.25
C GLY A 139 16.89 -5.73 -4.72
N ILE A 140 15.68 -6.07 -4.28
CA ILE A 140 14.99 -7.31 -4.68
C ILE A 140 14.42 -7.15 -6.09
N LYS A 141 14.67 -8.14 -6.96
CA LYS A 141 14.15 -8.12 -8.32
C LYS A 141 12.63 -7.97 -8.37
N GLY A 142 12.14 -7.02 -9.17
CA GLY A 142 10.70 -6.72 -9.29
C GLY A 142 10.20 -5.64 -8.34
N ASN A 143 11.01 -5.19 -7.37
CA ASN A 143 10.68 -4.00 -6.61
C ASN A 143 10.69 -2.77 -7.53
N VAL A 144 9.66 -1.92 -7.42
CA VAL A 144 9.50 -0.72 -8.26
C VAL A 144 9.51 0.58 -7.46
N ASN A 145 9.76 0.52 -6.14
CA ASN A 145 9.88 1.74 -5.34
C ASN A 145 10.98 2.67 -5.89
N THR A 146 10.67 3.95 -5.94
CA THR A 146 11.64 4.98 -6.32
C THR A 146 12.68 5.22 -5.22
N PRO A 147 13.85 5.82 -5.52
CA PRO A 147 14.81 6.21 -4.50
C PRO A 147 14.22 7.18 -3.48
N ILE A 148 14.74 7.13 -2.24
CA ILE A 148 14.40 8.11 -1.20
C ILE A 148 14.65 9.52 -1.72
N ARG A 149 13.70 10.42 -1.47
CA ARG A 149 13.78 11.81 -1.95
C ARG A 149 14.22 12.74 -0.83
N GLU A 150 15.19 13.57 -1.14
CA GLU A 150 15.59 14.63 -0.24
C GLU A 150 14.43 15.61 0.01
N GLY A 151 14.25 16.02 1.26
CA GLY A 151 13.19 16.94 1.68
C GLY A 151 11.80 16.32 1.83
N LEU A 152 11.59 15.07 1.40
CA LEU A 152 10.35 14.32 1.60
C LEU A 152 10.52 13.38 2.81
N TYR A 153 9.62 13.48 3.78
CA TYR A 153 9.67 12.62 4.96
C TYR A 153 9.36 11.16 4.61
N GLY A 154 10.09 10.23 5.26
CA GLY A 154 9.95 8.79 5.06
C GLY A 154 10.77 8.26 3.89
N CYS A 155 10.79 6.94 3.74
CA CYS A 155 11.58 6.24 2.72
C CYS A 155 10.73 5.79 1.53
N SER A 156 9.53 5.26 1.82
CA SER A 156 8.69 4.53 0.86
C SER A 156 7.49 5.37 0.40
N ASN A 157 7.77 6.47 -0.33
CA ASN A 157 6.72 7.30 -0.93
C ASN A 157 6.77 7.20 -2.45
N ASP A 158 5.68 6.74 -3.07
CA ASP A 158 5.62 6.52 -4.52
C ASP A 158 4.28 6.94 -5.11
N VAL A 159 4.29 7.27 -6.39
CA VAL A 159 3.10 7.50 -7.21
C VAL A 159 3.08 6.50 -8.35
N ILE A 160 1.98 5.80 -8.48
CA ILE A 160 1.76 4.82 -9.55
C ILE A 160 0.58 5.29 -10.40
N ALA A 161 0.77 5.37 -11.71
CA ALA A 161 -0.27 5.70 -12.67
C ALA A 161 -0.65 4.47 -13.49
N LEU A 162 -1.94 4.18 -13.58
CA LEU A 162 -2.51 3.17 -14.46
C LEU A 162 -3.17 3.86 -15.65
N SER A 163 -2.67 3.57 -16.84
CA SER A 163 -3.04 4.25 -18.07
C SER A 163 -3.70 3.31 -19.08
N SER A 164 -4.63 3.86 -19.85
CA SER A 164 -5.14 3.32 -21.11
C SER A 164 -4.57 4.06 -22.31
N SER A 165 -5.11 3.76 -23.48
CA SER A 165 -4.84 4.57 -24.70
C SER A 165 -5.38 6.00 -24.62
N LYS A 166 -6.29 6.28 -23.67
CA LYS A 166 -6.93 7.59 -23.47
C LYS A 166 -6.20 8.50 -22.48
N GLY A 167 -5.22 7.95 -21.73
CA GLY A 167 -4.47 8.65 -20.69
C GLY A 167 -4.48 7.90 -19.36
N VAL A 168 -4.15 8.62 -18.29
CA VAL A 168 -4.16 8.06 -16.91
C VAL A 168 -5.60 7.94 -16.44
N GLU A 169 -6.00 6.72 -16.06
CA GLU A 169 -7.35 6.43 -15.57
C GLU A 169 -7.41 6.25 -14.05
N ARG A 170 -6.29 5.85 -13.42
CA ARG A 170 -6.17 5.67 -11.97
C ARG A 170 -4.80 6.10 -11.48
N VAL A 171 -4.76 6.59 -10.25
CA VAL A 171 -3.50 6.88 -9.54
C VAL A 171 -3.50 6.17 -8.20
N PHE A 172 -2.37 5.57 -7.83
CA PHE A 172 -2.16 4.96 -6.52
C PHE A 172 -1.03 5.71 -5.82
N TYR A 173 -1.34 6.31 -4.67
CA TYR A 173 -0.39 7.00 -3.82
C TYR A 173 0.07 6.04 -2.72
N ILE A 174 1.36 5.84 -2.62
CA ILE A 174 2.00 5.06 -1.56
C ILE A 174 2.65 6.06 -0.61
N PHE A 175 2.29 6.01 0.68
CA PHE A 175 2.87 6.88 1.68
C PHE A 175 3.62 6.08 2.75
N ASP A 176 4.79 6.57 3.13
CA ASP A 176 5.45 6.14 4.34
C ASP A 176 4.81 6.82 5.55
N SER A 177 4.04 6.08 6.33
CA SER A 177 3.39 6.61 7.54
C SER A 177 4.33 6.73 8.75
N GLY A 178 5.62 6.45 8.55
CA GLY A 178 6.62 6.44 9.62
C GLY A 178 6.55 5.22 10.53
N ALA A 179 7.15 5.31 11.69
CA ALA A 179 7.16 4.25 12.70
C ALA A 179 6.62 4.77 14.03
N TYR A 180 7.52 5.37 14.84
CA TYR A 180 7.17 5.92 16.15
C TYR A 180 7.67 7.34 16.29
N ILE A 181 7.00 8.10 17.14
CA ILE A 181 7.43 9.44 17.53
C ILE A 181 7.62 9.54 19.04
N ASN A 182 8.51 10.46 19.42
CA ASN A 182 8.62 10.99 20.78
C ASN A 182 8.68 12.50 20.66
N TYR A 183 7.56 13.17 20.72
CA TYR A 183 7.48 14.61 20.58
C TYR A 183 7.25 15.26 21.92
N ARG A 184 8.30 15.93 22.46
CA ARG A 184 8.29 16.58 23.77
C ARG A 184 7.85 15.65 24.93
N GLY A 185 8.21 14.35 24.83
CA GLY A 185 7.87 13.33 25.83
C GLY A 185 6.56 12.59 25.57
N GLU A 186 5.74 13.03 24.64
CA GLU A 186 4.58 12.27 24.17
C GLU A 186 5.03 11.22 23.16
N LYS A 187 4.83 9.95 23.49
CA LYS A 187 5.18 8.81 22.65
C LYS A 187 3.95 8.29 21.92
N GLY A 188 4.12 7.80 20.71
CA GLY A 188 3.05 7.20 19.92
C GLY A 188 3.52 6.77 18.55
N TYR A 189 2.56 6.33 17.74
CA TYR A 189 2.80 6.07 16.33
C TYR A 189 3.06 7.36 15.56
N ASP A 190 3.86 7.26 14.51
CA ASP A 190 4.14 8.38 13.61
C ASP A 190 2.96 8.66 12.67
N TYR A 191 3.07 9.70 11.84
CA TYR A 191 2.00 10.17 10.97
C TYR A 191 2.56 10.72 9.65
N ILE A 192 1.74 10.79 8.62
CA ILE A 192 2.10 11.38 7.33
C ILE A 192 2.28 12.89 7.49
N ARG A 193 3.47 13.39 7.13
CA ARG A 193 3.94 14.75 7.38
C ARG A 193 3.48 15.75 6.32
N HIS A 194 3.60 17.04 6.63
CA HIS A 194 3.24 18.11 5.70
C HIS A 194 4.04 18.09 4.40
N SER A 195 5.32 17.65 4.42
CA SER A 195 6.12 17.48 3.19
C SER A 195 5.50 16.45 2.25
N GLN A 196 4.97 15.36 2.79
CA GLN A 196 4.29 14.31 2.03
C GLN A 196 2.92 14.80 1.51
N ILE A 197 2.20 15.61 2.29
CA ILE A 197 0.94 16.23 1.84
C ILE A 197 1.21 17.21 0.69
N GLY A 198 2.23 18.03 0.80
CA GLY A 198 2.64 18.94 -0.29
C GLY A 198 3.00 18.18 -1.56
N TRP A 199 3.82 17.13 -1.43
CA TRP A 199 4.18 16.24 -2.51
C TRP A 199 2.96 15.56 -3.16
N TYR A 200 2.01 15.08 -2.38
CA TYR A 200 0.75 14.53 -2.88
C TYR A 200 -0.03 15.56 -3.69
N ARG A 201 -0.25 16.76 -3.13
CA ARG A 201 -1.01 17.84 -3.81
C ARG A 201 -0.41 18.19 -5.16
N GLU A 202 0.91 18.31 -5.23
CA GLU A 202 1.61 18.59 -6.48
C GLU A 202 1.37 17.53 -7.57
N HIS A 203 1.34 16.23 -7.20
CA HIS A 203 1.05 15.15 -8.13
C HIS A 203 -0.44 15.14 -8.52
N SER A 204 -1.34 15.33 -7.56
CA SER A 204 -2.78 15.40 -7.82
C SER A 204 -3.13 16.55 -8.77
N GLU A 205 -2.56 17.74 -8.55
CA GLU A 205 -2.70 18.89 -9.48
C GLU A 205 -2.15 18.57 -10.87
N MET A 206 -0.99 17.94 -10.95
CA MET A 206 -0.38 17.54 -12.22
C MET A 206 -1.30 16.61 -13.02
N PHE A 207 -1.85 15.57 -12.40
CA PHE A 207 -2.78 14.65 -13.06
C PHE A 207 -4.10 15.32 -13.43
N THR A 208 -4.65 16.14 -12.54
CA THR A 208 -5.87 16.91 -12.79
C THR A 208 -5.70 17.84 -14.00
N ASN A 209 -4.59 18.57 -14.06
CA ASN A 209 -4.30 19.46 -15.20
C ASN A 209 -4.11 18.67 -16.50
N ALA A 210 -3.41 17.54 -16.47
CA ALA A 210 -3.23 16.67 -17.62
C ALA A 210 -4.56 16.04 -18.10
N ASN A 211 -5.53 15.90 -17.19
CA ASN A 211 -6.87 15.36 -17.46
C ASN A 211 -7.92 16.47 -17.70
N GLY A 212 -7.49 17.63 -18.18
CA GLY A 212 -8.41 18.73 -18.55
C GLY A 212 -9.12 19.38 -17.36
N GLY A 213 -8.53 19.38 -16.19
CA GLY A 213 -9.08 19.96 -14.97
C GLY A 213 -10.01 19.04 -14.16
N VAL A 214 -10.13 17.78 -14.57
CA VAL A 214 -10.94 16.77 -13.85
C VAL A 214 -10.01 15.90 -13.00
N PRO A 215 -10.21 15.79 -11.68
CA PRO A 215 -9.40 14.93 -10.83
C PRO A 215 -9.41 13.46 -11.30
N VAL A 216 -8.23 12.83 -11.35
CA VAL A 216 -8.10 11.43 -11.73
C VAL A 216 -8.39 10.56 -10.48
N PRO A 217 -9.36 9.63 -10.51
CA PRO A 217 -9.68 8.80 -9.35
C PRO A 217 -8.47 8.06 -8.81
N SER A 218 -8.27 8.11 -7.48
CA SER A 218 -7.07 7.56 -6.85
C SER A 218 -7.35 6.82 -5.55
N ILE A 219 -6.40 5.95 -5.16
CA ILE A 219 -6.40 5.24 -3.88
C ILE A 219 -5.08 5.52 -3.17
N ALA A 220 -5.14 5.82 -1.87
CA ALA A 220 -3.97 6.00 -1.02
C ALA A 220 -3.72 4.73 -0.21
N PHE A 221 -2.46 4.26 -0.20
CA PHE A 221 -1.98 3.10 0.53
C PHE A 221 -0.90 3.51 1.53
N PHE A 222 -1.05 3.12 2.77
CA PHE A 222 -0.04 3.32 3.82
C PHE A 222 -0.28 2.36 4.97
N HIS A 223 0.63 2.30 5.95
CA HIS A 223 0.55 1.32 7.02
C HIS A 223 -0.35 1.78 8.17
N ILE A 224 0.06 2.83 8.91
CA ILE A 224 -0.65 3.30 10.10
C ILE A 224 -1.89 4.10 9.70
N ALA A 225 -3.06 3.65 10.13
CA ALA A 225 -4.33 4.29 9.83
C ALA A 225 -4.39 5.77 10.29
N VAL A 226 -5.23 6.58 9.65
CA VAL A 226 -5.52 7.96 10.08
C VAL A 226 -6.67 8.00 11.07
N ARG A 227 -6.75 9.06 11.88
CA ARG A 227 -7.77 9.22 12.94
C ARG A 227 -9.21 9.13 12.44
N GLU A 228 -9.43 9.49 11.20
CA GLU A 228 -10.74 9.44 10.55
C GLU A 228 -11.35 8.03 10.47
N PHE A 229 -10.54 6.96 10.60
CA PHE A 229 -11.07 5.61 10.80
C PHE A 229 -11.86 5.49 12.11
N ASN A 230 -11.34 6.05 13.22
CA ASN A 230 -12.04 6.08 14.50
C ASN A 230 -13.28 6.99 14.46
N ASP A 231 -13.18 8.15 13.79
CA ASP A 231 -14.32 9.05 13.63
C ASP A 231 -15.45 8.35 12.87
N ALA A 232 -15.13 7.65 11.79
CA ALA A 232 -16.07 6.87 11.00
C ALA A 232 -16.71 5.73 11.81
N LEU A 233 -15.93 4.99 12.61
CA LEU A 233 -16.45 3.93 13.48
C LEU A 233 -17.33 4.48 14.62
N SER A 234 -17.18 5.74 15.01
CA SER A 234 -17.98 6.36 16.06
C SER A 234 -19.38 6.78 15.58
N THR A 235 -19.64 6.79 14.27
CA THR A 235 -20.94 7.17 13.72
C THR A 235 -22.02 6.16 14.07
N LYS A 236 -23.27 6.63 14.29
CA LYS A 236 -24.40 5.78 14.68
C LYS A 236 -24.81 4.80 13.57
N GLU A 237 -24.74 5.26 12.32
CA GLU A 237 -25.09 4.45 11.14
C GLU A 237 -23.80 4.08 10.41
N ARG A 238 -23.26 2.91 10.76
CA ARG A 238 -22.05 2.39 10.13
C ARG A 238 -22.39 1.67 8.85
N ASP A 239 -21.88 2.15 7.74
CA ASP A 239 -21.91 1.44 6.45
C ASP A 239 -20.57 0.70 6.29
N LEU A 240 -20.53 -0.53 6.84
CA LEU A 240 -19.33 -1.34 6.98
C LEU A 240 -19.61 -2.77 6.51
N VAL A 241 -18.67 -3.33 5.74
CA VAL A 241 -18.66 -4.73 5.33
C VAL A 241 -17.29 -5.32 5.65
N GLY A 242 -17.27 -6.43 6.37
CA GLY A 242 -16.06 -7.12 6.80
C GLY A 242 -15.92 -7.19 8.32
N THR A 243 -14.70 -7.49 8.77
CA THR A 243 -14.36 -7.70 10.18
C THR A 243 -13.79 -6.43 10.80
N SER A 244 -14.34 -6.02 11.94
CA SER A 244 -13.87 -4.92 12.77
C SER A 244 -13.82 -5.41 14.21
N CYS A 245 -12.72 -6.04 14.61
CA CYS A 245 -12.55 -6.69 15.92
C CYS A 245 -11.58 -5.94 16.85
N GLU A 246 -10.89 -4.93 16.35
CA GLU A 246 -10.08 -4.04 17.18
C GLU A 246 -10.32 -2.58 16.84
N VAL A 247 -10.03 -1.70 17.80
CA VAL A 247 -10.11 -0.25 17.61
C VAL A 247 -8.87 0.17 16.84
N PRO A 248 -9.01 0.88 15.69
CA PRO A 248 -7.86 1.39 14.97
C PRO A 248 -6.92 2.22 15.85
N CYS A 249 -5.61 1.99 15.70
CA CYS A 249 -4.55 2.61 16.48
C CYS A 249 -3.76 3.67 15.66
N PRO A 250 -4.38 4.80 15.27
CA PRO A 250 -3.72 5.85 14.53
C PRO A 250 -2.71 6.61 15.42
N SER A 251 -1.92 7.46 14.78
CA SER A 251 -1.13 8.47 15.50
C SER A 251 -2.02 9.37 16.37
N ASN A 252 -1.45 9.87 17.47
CA ASN A 252 -2.05 10.95 18.25
C ASN A 252 -2.12 12.29 17.47
N TYR A 253 -1.33 12.42 16.41
CA TYR A 253 -1.25 13.60 15.58
C TYR A 253 -2.05 13.44 14.29
N ASN A 254 -2.83 14.46 13.92
CA ASN A 254 -3.51 14.55 12.65
C ASN A 254 -2.91 15.70 11.82
N SER A 255 -2.32 15.37 10.68
CA SER A 255 -1.72 16.37 9.78
C SER A 255 -2.72 17.01 8.81
N GLY A 256 -3.98 16.61 8.85
CA GLY A 256 -5.00 17.05 7.90
C GLY A 256 -4.93 16.37 6.53
N LEU A 257 -4.31 15.19 6.43
CA LEU A 257 -4.20 14.45 5.16
C LEU A 257 -5.55 14.25 4.48
N VAL A 258 -6.55 13.77 5.23
CA VAL A 258 -7.90 13.50 4.68
C VAL A 258 -8.59 14.79 4.22
N ALA A 259 -8.39 15.91 4.91
CA ALA A 259 -8.90 17.19 4.45
C ALA A 259 -8.31 17.58 3.09
N ASN A 260 -7.00 17.34 2.90
CA ASN A 260 -6.34 17.57 1.61
C ASN A 260 -6.85 16.62 0.51
N PHE A 261 -7.12 15.35 0.81
CA PHE A 261 -7.75 14.42 -0.13
C PHE A 261 -9.12 14.92 -0.61
N LYS A 262 -9.92 15.45 0.32
CA LYS A 262 -11.25 16.01 0.00
C LYS A 262 -11.16 17.30 -0.82
N GLU A 263 -10.20 18.18 -0.51
CA GLU A 263 -9.98 19.41 -1.27
C GLU A 263 -9.55 19.12 -2.73
N MET A 264 -8.60 18.18 -2.92
CA MET A 264 -8.10 17.81 -4.25
C MET A 264 -9.15 17.01 -5.03
N GLY A 265 -10.01 16.27 -4.34
CA GLY A 265 -11.14 15.57 -4.93
C GLY A 265 -10.81 14.35 -5.78
N ASP A 266 -9.58 13.84 -5.71
CA ASP A 266 -9.12 12.67 -6.49
C ASP A 266 -9.17 11.37 -5.68
N VAL A 267 -8.79 11.37 -4.38
CA VAL A 267 -8.75 10.16 -3.56
C VAL A 267 -10.16 9.68 -3.23
N GLU A 268 -10.51 8.47 -3.69
CA GLU A 268 -11.80 7.84 -3.42
C GLU A 268 -11.72 6.79 -2.29
N ALA A 269 -10.52 6.27 -2.01
CA ALA A 269 -10.31 5.28 -0.97
C ALA A 269 -8.93 5.38 -0.32
N ILE A 270 -8.88 4.94 0.95
CA ILE A 270 -7.65 4.71 1.72
C ILE A 270 -7.61 3.23 2.07
N SER A 271 -6.45 2.58 1.94
CA SER A 271 -6.25 1.21 2.40
C SER A 271 -4.99 1.09 3.25
N CYS A 272 -5.16 0.60 4.49
CA CYS A 272 -4.13 0.51 5.53
C CYS A 272 -3.83 -0.93 5.92
N GLY A 273 -2.76 -1.11 6.72
CA GLY A 273 -2.45 -2.29 7.53
C GLY A 273 -2.52 -1.96 9.01
N HIS A 274 -1.56 -2.48 9.80
CA HIS A 274 -1.31 -2.15 11.21
C HIS A 274 -2.25 -2.80 12.22
N ASP A 275 -3.55 -2.76 11.99
CA ASP A 275 -4.57 -3.28 12.92
C ASP A 275 -5.01 -4.67 12.43
N HIS A 276 -4.41 -5.75 12.98
CA HIS A 276 -4.45 -7.12 12.43
C HIS A 276 -5.83 -7.76 12.46
N ASP A 277 -6.66 -7.34 13.42
CA ASP A 277 -8.01 -7.89 13.61
C ASP A 277 -9.08 -7.11 12.84
N ASN A 278 -8.66 -6.29 11.88
CA ASN A 278 -9.53 -5.55 10.97
C ASN A 278 -9.27 -5.92 9.51
N ASP A 279 -10.34 -6.13 8.74
CA ASP A 279 -10.27 -6.31 7.28
C ASP A 279 -11.47 -5.72 6.56
N TYR A 280 -12.10 -4.71 7.14
CA TYR A 280 -13.34 -4.14 6.62
C TYR A 280 -13.14 -3.12 5.48
N VAL A 281 -14.23 -2.89 4.77
CA VAL A 281 -14.49 -1.68 3.97
C VAL A 281 -15.57 -0.89 4.68
N MET A 282 -15.33 0.39 4.91
CA MET A 282 -16.30 1.29 5.53
C MET A 282 -16.46 2.54 4.68
N LYS A 283 -17.71 2.94 4.43
CA LYS A 283 -18.02 4.21 3.77
C LYS A 283 -18.21 5.30 4.81
N TYR A 284 -17.46 6.39 4.67
CA TYR A 284 -17.62 7.57 5.53
C TYR A 284 -17.51 8.85 4.70
N GLY A 285 -18.62 9.59 4.64
CA GLY A 285 -18.73 10.70 3.70
C GLY A 285 -18.70 10.20 2.25
N ASP A 286 -17.81 10.75 1.46
CA ASP A 286 -17.62 10.45 0.05
C ASP A 286 -16.42 9.53 -0.24
N MET A 287 -15.80 8.98 0.81
CA MET A 287 -14.61 8.13 0.73
C MET A 287 -14.82 6.75 1.34
N PHE A 288 -13.99 5.80 0.89
CA PHE A 288 -13.91 4.45 1.46
C PHE A 288 -12.67 4.32 2.34
N TYR A 289 -12.85 3.80 3.55
CA TYR A 289 -11.81 3.52 4.53
C TYR A 289 -11.68 2.00 4.63
N MET A 290 -10.51 1.47 4.30
CA MET A 290 -10.31 0.04 4.17
C MET A 290 -9.08 -0.41 4.95
N PHE A 291 -9.16 -1.61 5.52
CA PHE A 291 -8.00 -2.36 5.99
C PHE A 291 -7.67 -3.49 5.01
N GLY A 292 -6.38 -3.74 4.82
CA GLY A 292 -5.90 -4.97 4.23
C GLY A 292 -6.23 -6.16 5.14
N ARG A 293 -6.20 -7.38 4.60
CA ARG A 293 -6.27 -8.59 5.42
C ARG A 293 -4.87 -8.93 5.93
N TYR A 294 -4.73 -9.16 7.24
CA TYR A 294 -3.52 -9.68 7.85
C TYR A 294 -2.93 -10.82 7.02
N SER A 295 -1.67 -10.69 6.61
CA SER A 295 -1.01 -11.64 5.70
C SER A 295 0.01 -12.53 6.40
N GLY A 296 0.28 -12.27 7.68
CA GLY A 296 1.20 -13.02 8.53
C GLY A 296 0.66 -14.33 9.06
N CYS A 297 1.24 -14.83 10.15
CA CYS A 297 0.76 -16.02 10.84
C CYS A 297 1.03 -15.98 12.35
N ASP A 298 1.88 -16.86 12.89
CA ASP A 298 1.95 -17.10 14.34
C ASP A 298 3.03 -16.25 15.06
N THR A 299 3.68 -15.33 14.39
CA THR A 299 4.72 -14.45 14.98
C THR A 299 4.14 -13.34 15.83
N VAL A 300 2.94 -12.87 15.51
CA VAL A 300 2.18 -11.85 16.25
C VAL A 300 0.72 -12.28 16.36
N TYR A 301 -0.10 -11.48 17.06
CA TYR A 301 -1.52 -11.79 17.23
C TYR A 301 -2.30 -11.69 15.91
N ASN A 302 -3.29 -12.57 15.75
CA ASN A 302 -4.33 -12.51 14.73
C ASN A 302 -5.53 -13.34 15.25
N ASN A 303 -6.61 -12.68 15.61
CA ASN A 303 -7.79 -13.30 16.20
C ASN A 303 -8.92 -13.52 15.17
N VAL A 304 -8.76 -13.04 13.94
CA VAL A 304 -9.82 -13.07 12.92
C VAL A 304 -9.74 -14.23 11.93
N GLY A 305 -8.90 -15.23 12.25
CA GLY A 305 -8.82 -16.49 11.48
C GLY A 305 -7.80 -16.43 10.34
N PRO A 306 -7.98 -17.20 9.25
CA PRO A 306 -6.92 -17.40 8.27
C PRO A 306 -6.36 -16.10 7.68
N SER A 307 -5.03 -16.07 7.50
CA SER A 307 -4.32 -15.02 6.78
C SER A 307 -4.86 -14.86 5.36
N GLY A 308 -4.57 -13.74 4.74
CA GLY A 308 -5.06 -13.50 3.39
C GLY A 308 -4.45 -12.27 2.75
N ALA A 309 -5.18 -11.69 1.81
CA ALA A 309 -4.85 -10.42 1.17
C ALA A 309 -6.13 -9.73 0.73
N ARG A 310 -6.09 -8.39 0.61
CA ARG A 310 -7.12 -7.64 -0.08
C ARG A 310 -6.78 -7.52 -1.55
N ILE A 311 -7.77 -7.69 -2.40
CA ILE A 311 -7.63 -7.65 -3.84
C ILE A 311 -8.39 -6.45 -4.38
N PHE A 312 -7.80 -5.79 -5.38
CA PHE A 312 -8.42 -4.70 -6.15
C PHE A 312 -8.40 -5.06 -7.61
N GLU A 313 -9.55 -4.96 -8.28
CA GLU A 313 -9.67 -5.18 -9.72
C GLU A 313 -10.23 -3.93 -10.40
N PHE A 314 -9.52 -3.47 -11.43
CA PHE A 314 -9.89 -2.32 -12.25
C PHE A 314 -10.22 -2.79 -13.66
N THR A 315 -11.18 -2.12 -14.28
CA THR A 315 -11.55 -2.35 -15.69
C THR A 315 -11.38 -1.03 -16.45
N GLU A 316 -10.68 -1.07 -17.57
CA GLU A 316 -10.45 0.07 -18.45
C GLU A 316 -11.75 0.77 -18.82
N GLY A 317 -11.77 2.10 -18.66
CA GLY A 317 -12.93 2.94 -18.98
C GLY A 317 -14.11 2.79 -18.01
N GLN A 318 -14.00 2.03 -16.91
CA GLN A 318 -15.06 1.91 -15.90
C GLN A 318 -14.75 2.76 -14.68
N GLU A 319 -15.78 3.46 -14.19
CA GLU A 319 -15.70 4.14 -12.89
C GLU A 319 -15.69 3.11 -11.75
N GLY A 320 -14.96 3.41 -10.67
CA GLY A 320 -14.90 2.54 -9.49
C GLY A 320 -14.00 1.33 -9.67
N PHE A 321 -14.08 0.40 -8.74
CA PHE A 321 -13.27 -0.81 -8.70
C PHE A 321 -13.97 -1.92 -7.90
N ARG A 322 -13.64 -3.16 -8.20
CA ARG A 322 -14.02 -4.31 -7.38
C ARG A 322 -12.96 -4.55 -6.33
N THR A 323 -13.37 -4.88 -5.10
CA THR A 323 -12.47 -5.33 -4.03
C THR A 323 -13.05 -6.50 -3.28
N TYR A 324 -12.17 -7.39 -2.82
CA TYR A 324 -12.53 -8.55 -2.00
C TYR A 324 -11.35 -9.03 -1.16
N ILE A 325 -11.63 -9.88 -0.18
CA ILE A 325 -10.61 -10.59 0.58
C ILE A 325 -10.42 -12.00 0.00
N ARG A 326 -9.16 -12.37 -0.24
CA ARG A 326 -8.76 -13.74 -0.52
C ARG A 326 -8.06 -14.29 0.71
N LYS A 327 -8.64 -15.32 1.35
CA LYS A 327 -8.04 -16.00 2.50
C LYS A 327 -7.22 -17.21 2.06
N TYR A 328 -6.18 -17.53 2.84
CA TYR A 328 -5.39 -18.75 2.66
C TYR A 328 -6.26 -20.00 2.79
N GLY A 329 -6.14 -20.91 1.84
CA GLY A 329 -6.87 -22.18 1.83
C GLY A 329 -8.39 -22.09 1.63
N SER A 330 -8.95 -20.90 1.33
CA SER A 330 -10.39 -20.73 1.22
C SER A 330 -10.83 -19.86 0.04
N ASP A 331 -12.17 -19.69 -0.09
CA ASP A 331 -12.78 -18.85 -1.09
C ASP A 331 -12.65 -17.36 -0.79
N LEU A 332 -13.12 -16.51 -1.69
CA LEU A 332 -13.17 -15.07 -1.51
C LEU A 332 -14.32 -14.66 -0.59
N GLU A 333 -14.11 -13.56 0.13
CA GLU A 333 -15.12 -12.92 0.98
C GLU A 333 -15.17 -11.41 0.71
N GLN A 334 -16.22 -10.73 1.17
CA GLN A 334 -16.41 -9.28 1.06
C GLN A 334 -16.31 -8.77 -0.38
N ASP A 335 -16.92 -9.45 -1.33
CA ASP A 335 -16.91 -9.07 -2.73
C ASP A 335 -17.78 -7.84 -2.99
N LEU A 336 -17.16 -6.70 -3.21
CA LEU A 336 -17.81 -5.41 -3.35
C LEU A 336 -17.37 -4.72 -4.64
N TYR A 337 -18.30 -3.99 -5.25
CA TYR A 337 -17.98 -3.00 -6.28
C TYR A 337 -18.18 -1.60 -5.73
N LEU A 338 -17.08 -0.85 -5.63
CA LEU A 338 -17.04 0.48 -5.03
C LEU A 338 -16.90 1.55 -6.11
N ARG A 339 -17.71 2.60 -6.01
CA ARG A 339 -17.57 3.81 -6.84
C ARG A 339 -17.93 5.05 -6.05
N ARG A 340 -17.31 6.16 -6.36
CA ARG A 340 -17.66 7.44 -5.76
C ARG A 340 -19.14 7.76 -5.96
N GLY A 341 -19.75 8.37 -4.96
CA GLY A 341 -21.16 8.77 -4.99
C GLY A 341 -22.18 7.67 -4.73
N MET A 342 -21.73 6.39 -4.49
CA MET A 342 -22.70 5.38 -4.05
C MET A 342 -23.24 5.71 -2.65
N SER A 343 -24.52 5.43 -2.43
CA SER A 343 -25.19 5.71 -1.15
C SER A 343 -24.80 4.71 -0.06
N HIS A 344 -24.68 3.42 -0.40
CA HIS A 344 -24.39 2.33 0.52
C HIS A 344 -23.51 1.27 -0.13
N LEU A 345 -22.66 0.58 0.68
CA LEU A 345 -21.72 -0.45 0.22
C LEU A 345 -22.40 -1.66 -0.44
N LEU A 346 -23.58 -2.05 0.05
CA LEU A 346 -24.32 -3.19 -0.49
C LEU A 346 -25.47 -2.77 -1.44
N GLY A 347 -25.37 -1.57 -2.03
CA GLY A 347 -26.42 -0.97 -2.83
C GLY A 347 -27.59 -0.44 -1.98
N GLU A 348 -28.67 0.08 -2.62
CA GLU A 348 -29.84 0.50 -1.88
C GLU A 348 -30.45 -0.71 -1.14
N LYS A 349 -30.55 -0.62 0.19
CA LYS A 349 -31.34 -1.59 0.96
C LYS A 349 -32.75 -1.57 0.36
N LYS A 350 -33.15 -2.65 -0.29
CA LYS A 350 -34.56 -2.85 -0.62
C LYS A 350 -35.33 -2.70 0.70
N LYS A 351 -36.10 -1.63 0.84
CA LYS A 351 -37.08 -1.52 1.95
C LYS A 351 -38.03 -2.69 1.77
N PHE A 352 -37.90 -3.69 2.63
CA PHE A 352 -38.92 -4.73 2.82
C PHE A 352 -40.01 -4.17 3.70
#